data_241311501cf9aeb76c793c623e748877
#
_entry.id   241311501cf9aeb76c793c623e748877
#
_cell.length_a   1.000
_cell.length_b   1.000
_cell.length_c   1.000
_cell.angle_alpha   90.00
_cell.angle_beta   90.00
_cell.angle_gamma   90.00
#
_symmetry.space_group_name_H-M   'P 1'
#
loop_
_entity.id
_entity.type
_entity.pdbx_description
1 polymer ?
#
loop_
_entity_poly.entity_id
_entity_poly.type
_entity_poly.pdbx_seq_one_letter_code
_entity_poly.pdbx_strand_id
1 'polypeptide(L)'
;MIDNYDSFVFNIYQYILELSDEEVRYFRNDEITLQQVRELAPSHIILSPGPNHPKDSGVCLEILHADLGVPILGVCLGHQAIGYAAGAEIKQLEVPLHGKSSVIEIFSDGVLFSGLPRKFEVMRYHSLYVDEATLSREFEILAKSENDGVIMAMKHRNKPVFGIQFHPESFFTQYGKKIIENFINYGKKIILKEKLVVNFAPFMLKLQKGFPLDSDDYAVICKALYEQDYDIVQLAGLLVLISEKSLYPSSLTALVRSILKYSITYDDPSPMFDIVGTGGDRLKTINISTTVAFIAASFGVRVAKHGNRAITSRSGSSDALDALGVPLLSDLAQIRALLDRTGLAFFHAPFFHKITAEVKEVRNRLKIGTVFNIMGPLLNPNLSLSNQIVGNYLEEVNGLIAETLMILGRKHALVVHGMDGMDEISLCDETLIHEVKDGKILEYRVNPEQFGFARAFHGDIEGGDGEANAEILKQILKGELSGPKFDIVVLNAMFALYCTDVVSSPAEAKPLILEAIKSGKTWEFYENYVGVRA
;
A
#
# COMPACT_ATOMS: atom_id res chain seq x y z
N MET A 1 -11.92 27.27 20.16
CA MET A 1 -11.77 28.34 19.16
C MET A 1 -11.52 29.67 19.89
N ILE A 2 -10.54 30.44 19.44
CA ILE A 2 -10.22 31.77 19.98
C ILE A 2 -10.73 32.82 19.01
N ASP A 3 -11.64 33.66 19.47
CA ASP A 3 -12.26 34.73 18.69
C ASP A 3 -11.50 36.05 18.85
N ASN A 4 -11.10 36.63 17.74
CA ASN A 4 -10.44 37.91 17.65
C ASN A 4 -11.47 39.04 17.34
N TYR A 5 -12.70 38.91 17.83
CA TYR A 5 -13.79 39.88 17.61
C TYR A 5 -14.24 39.99 16.15
N ASP A 6 -14.31 38.84 15.46
CA ASP A 6 -14.77 38.81 14.09
C ASP A 6 -16.28 38.60 13.96
N SER A 7 -16.90 39.29 13.02
CA SER A 7 -18.35 39.19 12.79
C SER A 7 -18.80 37.86 12.19
N PHE A 8 -17.90 37.10 11.54
CA PHE A 8 -18.20 35.85 10.85
C PHE A 8 -17.69 34.59 11.57
N VAL A 9 -17.12 34.75 12.76
CA VAL A 9 -16.56 33.64 13.56
C VAL A 9 -17.55 32.49 13.77
N PHE A 10 -18.84 32.81 13.94
CA PHE A 10 -19.89 31.81 14.12
C PHE A 10 -20.14 30.94 12.89
N ASN A 11 -19.79 31.37 11.70
CA ASN A 11 -19.83 30.52 10.50
C ASN A 11 -18.76 29.42 10.55
N ILE A 12 -17.56 29.74 11.04
CA ILE A 12 -16.51 28.73 11.29
C ILE A 12 -16.98 27.77 12.38
N TYR A 13 -17.52 28.28 13.47
CA TYR A 13 -18.09 27.50 14.57
C TYR A 13 -19.16 26.52 14.06
N GLN A 14 -20.10 27.01 13.24
CA GLN A 14 -21.14 26.17 12.64
C GLN A 14 -20.57 25.05 11.74
N TYR A 15 -19.57 25.36 10.91
CA TYR A 15 -18.91 24.34 10.10
C TYR A 15 -18.29 23.24 10.96
N ILE A 16 -17.66 23.59 12.09
CA ILE A 16 -17.07 22.60 12.99
C ILE A 16 -18.14 21.68 13.59
N LEU A 17 -19.28 22.26 14.05
CA LEU A 17 -20.40 21.49 14.59
C LEU A 17 -21.03 20.54 13.55
N GLU A 18 -21.07 20.95 12.28
CA GLU A 18 -21.58 20.11 11.19
C GLU A 18 -20.61 18.98 10.76
N LEU A 19 -19.32 19.15 11.04
CA LEU A 19 -18.24 18.25 10.60
C LEU A 19 -17.73 17.33 11.71
N SER A 20 -18.12 17.56 12.96
CA SER A 20 -17.60 16.83 14.11
C SER A 20 -18.63 16.77 15.24
N ASP A 21 -18.70 15.62 15.90
CA ASP A 21 -19.48 15.41 17.12
C ASP A 21 -18.72 15.86 18.39
N GLU A 22 -17.56 16.48 18.23
CA GLU A 22 -16.72 16.95 19.34
C GLU A 22 -17.29 18.21 19.97
N GLU A 23 -17.04 18.39 21.28
CA GLU A 23 -17.41 19.61 21.99
C GLU A 23 -16.60 20.81 21.47
N VAL A 24 -17.25 21.85 20.99
CA VAL A 24 -16.62 23.09 20.53
C VAL A 24 -16.77 24.17 21.58
N ARG A 25 -15.65 24.59 22.18
CA ARG A 25 -15.60 25.72 23.11
C ARG A 25 -15.09 26.95 22.39
N TYR A 26 -15.68 28.07 22.74
CA TYR A 26 -15.46 29.38 22.15
C TYR A 26 -15.11 30.40 23.24
N PHE A 27 -14.03 31.14 23.03
CA PHE A 27 -13.57 32.20 23.94
C PHE A 27 -13.05 33.39 23.13
N ARG A 28 -13.24 34.61 23.62
CA ARG A 28 -12.56 35.78 23.06
C ARG A 28 -11.08 35.77 23.45
N ASN A 29 -10.25 36.43 22.65
CA ASN A 29 -8.80 36.44 22.80
C ASN A 29 -8.30 37.14 24.09
N ASP A 30 -9.15 37.83 24.80
CA ASP A 30 -8.92 38.52 26.08
C ASP A 30 -9.71 37.89 27.25
N GLU A 31 -10.56 36.89 26.99
CA GLU A 31 -11.40 36.24 28.02
C GLU A 31 -10.78 34.94 28.57
N ILE A 32 -9.72 34.42 27.95
CA ILE A 32 -9.06 33.21 28.36
C ILE A 32 -7.53 33.39 28.44
N THR A 33 -6.91 32.77 29.43
CA THR A 33 -5.47 32.77 29.59
C THR A 33 -4.83 31.51 29.00
N LEU A 34 -3.54 31.56 28.67
CA LEU A 34 -2.79 30.37 28.22
C LEU A 34 -2.85 29.19 29.21
N GLN A 35 -2.87 29.48 30.51
CA GLN A 35 -3.01 28.46 31.55
C GLN A 35 -4.36 27.72 31.45
N GLN A 36 -5.44 28.45 31.27
CA GLN A 36 -6.78 27.88 31.09
C GLN A 36 -6.88 27.09 29.78
N VAL A 37 -6.22 27.53 28.69
CA VAL A 37 -6.14 26.78 27.44
C VAL A 37 -5.45 25.43 27.65
N ARG A 38 -4.36 25.39 28.44
CA ARG A 38 -3.68 24.14 28.81
C ARG A 38 -4.56 23.20 29.65
N GLU A 39 -5.29 23.75 30.60
CA GLU A 39 -6.22 22.98 31.47
C GLU A 39 -7.38 22.38 30.68
N LEU A 40 -7.85 23.06 29.64
CA LEU A 40 -8.87 22.55 28.72
C LEU A 40 -8.36 21.38 27.84
N ALA A 41 -7.05 21.22 27.70
CA ALA A 41 -6.42 20.21 26.88
C ALA A 41 -7.10 20.01 25.50
N PRO A 42 -7.20 21.05 24.66
CA PRO A 42 -7.96 20.99 23.42
C PRO A 42 -7.30 20.06 22.42
N SER A 43 -8.11 19.37 21.63
CA SER A 43 -7.64 18.55 20.51
C SER A 43 -7.19 19.39 19.30
N HIS A 44 -7.76 20.55 19.13
CA HIS A 44 -7.49 21.51 18.06
C HIS A 44 -7.67 22.93 18.58
N ILE A 45 -6.94 23.87 17.98
CA ILE A 45 -7.13 25.30 18.23
C ILE A 45 -7.36 26.00 16.89
N ILE A 46 -8.42 26.82 16.81
CA ILE A 46 -8.65 27.71 15.66
C ILE A 46 -8.54 29.15 16.17
N LEU A 47 -7.64 29.92 15.56
CA LEU A 47 -7.49 31.34 15.77
C LEU A 47 -8.28 32.07 14.69
N SER A 48 -9.33 32.78 15.07
CA SER A 48 -10.29 33.36 14.14
C SER A 48 -9.74 34.56 13.34
N PRO A 49 -10.44 34.95 12.29
CA PRO A 49 -10.31 36.31 11.75
C PRO A 49 -10.52 37.38 12.84
N GLY A 50 -10.23 38.62 12.51
CA GLY A 50 -10.48 39.77 13.40
C GLY A 50 -9.95 41.08 12.83
N PRO A 51 -10.29 42.21 13.45
CA PRO A 51 -9.78 43.52 13.08
C PRO A 51 -8.37 43.76 13.64
N ASN A 52 -7.78 44.90 13.27
CA ASN A 52 -6.52 45.44 13.78
C ASN A 52 -5.26 44.65 13.34
N HIS A 53 -4.20 44.85 14.08
CA HIS A 53 -2.89 44.23 13.81
C HIS A 53 -2.73 42.94 14.65
N PRO A 54 -2.05 41.88 14.13
CA PRO A 54 -1.90 40.62 14.87
C PRO A 54 -1.14 40.75 16.20
N LYS A 55 -0.33 41.82 16.40
CA LYS A 55 0.30 42.10 17.71
C LYS A 55 -0.71 42.29 18.83
N ASP A 56 -1.96 42.67 18.48
CA ASP A 56 -3.04 42.96 19.42
C ASP A 56 -3.99 41.73 19.58
N SER A 57 -3.61 40.55 19.12
CA SER A 57 -4.42 39.33 19.16
C SER A 57 -4.43 38.62 20.51
N GLY A 58 -3.97 39.24 21.58
CA GLY A 58 -4.07 38.74 22.95
C GLY A 58 -3.45 37.35 23.13
N VAL A 59 -4.20 36.42 23.73
CA VAL A 59 -3.75 35.05 24.02
C VAL A 59 -3.31 34.26 22.78
N CYS A 60 -3.68 34.68 21.57
CA CYS A 60 -3.27 33.97 20.34
C CYS A 60 -1.74 33.93 20.20
N LEU A 61 -1.02 34.99 20.50
CA LEU A 61 0.44 35.02 20.45
C LEU A 61 1.06 34.14 21.55
N GLU A 62 0.49 34.13 22.75
CA GLU A 62 0.95 33.26 23.83
C GLU A 62 0.80 31.79 23.48
N ILE A 63 -0.33 31.40 22.86
CA ILE A 63 -0.59 30.04 22.38
C ILE A 63 0.45 29.63 21.33
N LEU A 64 0.74 30.51 20.37
CA LEU A 64 1.69 30.23 19.29
C LEU A 64 3.13 30.07 19.80
N HIS A 65 3.55 30.86 20.80
CA HIS A 65 4.86 30.73 21.42
C HIS A 65 4.98 29.53 22.38
N ALA A 66 3.86 29.06 22.94
CA ALA A 66 3.86 28.04 23.99
C ALA A 66 4.08 26.60 23.46
N ASP A 67 4.01 26.37 22.16
CA ASP A 67 4.14 25.06 21.52
C ASP A 67 3.33 23.96 22.25
N LEU A 68 2.03 24.04 22.14
CA LEU A 68 1.12 23.12 22.85
C LEU A 68 1.05 21.72 22.25
N GLY A 69 1.76 21.45 21.12
CA GLY A 69 1.74 20.15 20.45
C GLY A 69 0.43 19.81 19.73
N VAL A 70 -0.59 20.66 19.80
CA VAL A 70 -1.89 20.44 19.17
C VAL A 70 -2.02 21.16 17.84
N PRO A 71 -2.81 20.65 16.88
CA PRO A 71 -3.09 21.32 15.62
C PRO A 71 -3.68 22.72 15.82
N ILE A 72 -3.06 23.71 15.17
CA ILE A 72 -3.51 25.11 15.18
C ILE A 72 -3.80 25.56 13.76
N LEU A 73 -4.99 26.11 13.51
CA LEU A 73 -5.36 26.78 12.27
C LEU A 73 -5.60 28.27 12.55
N GLY A 74 -4.81 29.14 11.94
CA GLY A 74 -5.05 30.58 11.93
C GLY A 74 -5.79 30.99 10.66
N VAL A 75 -6.89 31.73 10.80
CA VAL A 75 -7.69 32.27 9.70
C VAL A 75 -7.57 33.79 9.67
N CYS A 76 -7.24 34.37 8.54
CA CYS A 76 -7.05 35.79 8.29
C CYS A 76 -6.16 36.48 9.33
N LEU A 77 -6.68 37.13 10.37
CA LEU A 77 -5.86 37.68 11.47
C LEU A 77 -5.06 36.56 12.18
N GLY A 78 -5.66 35.38 12.40
CA GLY A 78 -4.97 34.23 12.98
C GLY A 78 -3.79 33.75 12.13
N HIS A 79 -3.91 33.78 10.80
CA HIS A 79 -2.80 33.51 9.87
C HIS A 79 -1.67 34.55 10.02
N GLN A 80 -2.05 35.83 10.10
CA GLN A 80 -1.10 36.95 10.31
C GLN A 80 -0.41 36.82 11.68
N ALA A 81 -1.15 36.41 12.73
CA ALA A 81 -0.59 36.16 14.06
C ALA A 81 0.47 35.04 14.03
N ILE A 82 0.24 33.97 13.26
CA ILE A 82 1.24 32.90 13.05
C ILE A 82 2.50 33.47 12.37
N GLY A 83 2.37 34.23 11.29
CA GLY A 83 3.49 34.87 10.62
C GLY A 83 4.25 35.82 11.55
N TYR A 84 3.52 36.66 12.29
CA TYR A 84 4.08 37.62 13.25
C TYR A 84 4.82 36.93 14.41
N ALA A 85 4.24 35.88 14.98
CA ALA A 85 4.90 35.07 16.03
C ALA A 85 6.17 34.38 15.52
N ALA A 86 6.23 34.10 14.22
CA ALA A 86 7.43 33.56 13.55
C ALA A 86 8.45 34.63 13.14
N GLY A 87 8.24 35.90 13.49
CA GLY A 87 9.11 37.03 13.20
C GLY A 87 8.96 37.65 11.81
N ALA A 88 7.89 37.31 11.06
CA ALA A 88 7.63 37.93 9.79
C ALA A 88 7.07 39.34 9.93
N GLU A 89 7.41 40.23 9.01
CA GLU A 89 6.78 41.56 8.90
C GLU A 89 5.34 41.40 8.39
N ILE A 90 4.45 42.22 8.98
CA ILE A 90 3.06 42.35 8.53
C ILE A 90 2.95 43.65 7.76
N LYS A 91 2.74 43.52 6.47
CA LYS A 91 2.65 44.66 5.55
C LYS A 91 1.22 44.99 5.20
N GLN A 92 1.00 46.21 4.75
CA GLN A 92 -0.31 46.70 4.28
C GLN A 92 -0.37 46.61 2.76
N LEU A 93 -1.51 46.11 2.23
CA LEU A 93 -1.81 46.16 0.81
C LEU A 93 -1.98 47.60 0.34
N GLU A 94 -1.53 47.90 -0.87
CA GLU A 94 -1.78 49.24 -1.49
C GLU A 94 -3.28 49.51 -1.63
N VAL A 95 -4.06 48.49 -1.96
CA VAL A 95 -5.51 48.54 -2.04
C VAL A 95 -6.11 47.49 -1.12
N PRO A 96 -6.84 47.93 -0.04
CA PRO A 96 -7.51 47.01 0.85
C PRO A 96 -8.54 46.15 0.11
N LEU A 97 -8.55 44.86 0.41
CA LEU A 97 -9.51 43.93 -0.16
C LEU A 97 -10.61 43.64 0.86
N HIS A 98 -11.84 44.00 0.52
CA HIS A 98 -13.00 43.80 1.38
C HIS A 98 -14.14 43.20 0.56
N GLY A 99 -14.44 41.91 0.77
CA GLY A 99 -15.44 41.19 -0.01
C GLY A 99 -15.07 41.04 -1.49
N LYS A 100 -13.77 40.80 -1.77
CA LYS A 100 -13.26 40.57 -3.11
C LYS A 100 -12.80 39.11 -3.26
N SER A 101 -13.17 38.49 -4.39
CA SER A 101 -12.65 37.16 -4.73
C SER A 101 -11.25 37.24 -5.35
N SER A 102 -10.48 36.22 -5.13
CA SER A 102 -9.19 36.00 -5.80
C SER A 102 -9.02 34.52 -6.08
N VAL A 103 -8.40 34.21 -7.22
CA VAL A 103 -7.97 32.83 -7.52
C VAL A 103 -6.69 32.57 -6.75
N ILE A 104 -6.63 31.46 -6.05
CA ILE A 104 -5.41 30.99 -5.42
C ILE A 104 -4.80 29.83 -6.22
N GLU A 105 -3.48 29.75 -6.23
CA GLU A 105 -2.73 28.62 -6.77
C GLU A 105 -2.06 27.86 -5.65
N ILE A 106 -2.32 26.53 -5.58
CA ILE A 106 -1.77 25.60 -4.59
C ILE A 106 -0.48 25.01 -5.13
N PHE A 107 0.60 25.12 -4.35
CA PHE A 107 1.93 24.58 -4.69
C PHE A 107 2.19 23.21 -4.06
N SER A 108 1.53 22.92 -2.94
CA SER A 108 1.64 21.66 -2.22
C SER A 108 0.26 21.22 -1.77
N ASP A 109 -0.13 20.01 -2.10
CA ASP A 109 -1.46 19.46 -1.76
C ASP A 109 -1.68 19.40 -0.26
N GLY A 110 -0.64 19.34 0.55
CA GLY A 110 -0.65 19.42 2.01
C GLY A 110 -1.92 18.84 2.66
N VAL A 111 -2.00 18.93 3.98
CA VAL A 111 -3.19 18.45 4.71
C VAL A 111 -4.43 19.23 4.34
N LEU A 112 -4.34 20.58 4.32
CA LEU A 112 -5.52 21.46 4.16
C LEU A 112 -6.19 21.32 2.79
N PHE A 113 -5.41 21.08 1.73
CA PHE A 113 -5.89 21.08 0.35
C PHE A 113 -6.04 19.66 -0.23
N SER A 114 -5.97 18.63 0.62
CA SER A 114 -6.16 17.25 0.18
C SER A 114 -7.50 17.04 -0.53
N GLY A 115 -7.43 16.51 -1.77
CA GLY A 115 -8.61 16.27 -2.59
C GLY A 115 -9.21 17.51 -3.26
N LEU A 116 -8.49 18.65 -3.27
CA LEU A 116 -8.95 19.88 -3.90
C LEU A 116 -8.21 20.17 -5.21
N PRO A 117 -8.83 20.92 -6.15
CA PRO A 117 -8.16 21.34 -7.38
C PRO A 117 -7.02 22.32 -7.07
N ARG A 118 -6.01 22.36 -7.95
CA ARG A 118 -4.84 23.25 -7.78
C ARG A 118 -5.15 24.74 -7.81
N LYS A 119 -6.30 25.14 -8.37
CA LYS A 119 -6.75 26.54 -8.45
C LYS A 119 -8.22 26.61 -8.15
N PHE A 120 -8.62 27.57 -7.33
CA PHE A 120 -10.01 27.88 -7.03
C PHE A 120 -10.17 29.30 -6.45
N GLU A 121 -11.40 29.81 -6.44
CA GLU A 121 -11.71 31.13 -5.92
C GLU A 121 -11.93 31.11 -4.41
N VAL A 122 -11.38 32.15 -3.74
CA VAL A 122 -11.54 32.40 -2.30
C VAL A 122 -11.89 33.86 -2.04
N MET A 123 -12.60 34.10 -0.93
CA MET A 123 -12.99 35.46 -0.51
C MET A 123 -11.96 36.06 0.45
N ARG A 124 -11.64 37.33 0.22
CA ARG A 124 -10.67 38.10 0.98
C ARG A 124 -11.32 39.29 1.64
N TYR A 125 -11.00 39.49 2.93
CA TYR A 125 -11.48 40.62 3.76
C TYR A 125 -10.30 41.17 4.58
N HIS A 126 -9.18 41.54 3.94
CA HIS A 126 -7.99 41.98 4.65
C HIS A 126 -7.27 43.13 3.96
N SER A 127 -6.62 43.97 4.77
CA SER A 127 -5.70 45.00 4.33
C SER A 127 -4.24 44.71 4.70
N LEU A 128 -4.02 43.77 5.61
CA LEU A 128 -2.71 43.34 6.06
C LEU A 128 -2.38 41.95 5.52
N TYR A 129 -1.08 41.64 5.34
CA TYR A 129 -0.61 40.35 4.89
C TYR A 129 0.78 40.04 5.45
N VAL A 130 1.14 38.76 5.48
CA VAL A 130 2.47 38.27 5.88
C VAL A 130 3.45 38.50 4.72
N ASP A 131 4.54 39.25 4.98
CA ASP A 131 5.59 39.47 3.99
C ASP A 131 6.44 38.20 3.79
N GLU A 132 6.38 37.64 2.59
CA GLU A 132 7.13 36.44 2.22
C GLU A 132 8.63 36.59 2.41
N ALA A 133 9.20 37.78 2.13
CA ALA A 133 10.63 38.03 2.20
C ALA A 133 11.20 37.88 3.64
N THR A 134 10.33 38.03 4.63
CA THR A 134 10.71 37.98 6.06
C THR A 134 10.19 36.71 6.76
N LEU A 135 9.37 35.90 6.08
CA LEU A 135 8.84 34.67 6.66
C LEU A 135 9.96 33.65 6.96
N SER A 136 9.96 33.11 8.17
CA SER A 136 10.93 32.08 8.59
C SER A 136 10.93 30.87 7.64
N ARG A 137 12.12 30.32 7.36
CA ARG A 137 12.30 29.09 6.57
C ARG A 137 11.70 27.84 7.22
N GLU A 138 11.27 27.94 8.47
CA GLU A 138 10.51 26.89 9.14
C GLU A 138 9.09 26.74 8.59
N PHE A 139 8.62 27.70 7.81
CA PHE A 139 7.34 27.66 7.14
C PHE A 139 7.47 27.26 5.67
N GLU A 140 6.49 26.54 5.19
CA GLU A 140 6.27 26.21 3.79
C GLU A 140 5.03 26.97 3.31
N ILE A 141 5.16 27.64 2.17
CA ILE A 141 4.02 28.32 1.52
C ILE A 141 3.26 27.25 0.75
N LEU A 142 1.97 27.12 1.08
CA LEU A 142 1.08 26.14 0.45
C LEU A 142 0.32 26.73 -0.74
N ALA A 143 -0.06 28.00 -0.67
CA ALA A 143 -0.81 28.68 -1.73
C ALA A 143 -0.53 30.18 -1.76
N LYS A 144 -0.65 30.77 -2.95
CA LYS A 144 -0.60 32.21 -3.18
C LYS A 144 -1.76 32.68 -4.04
N SER A 145 -2.10 33.95 -3.92
CA SER A 145 -3.04 34.62 -4.84
C SER A 145 -2.37 34.87 -6.19
N GLU A 146 -3.05 34.53 -7.26
CA GLU A 146 -2.56 34.79 -8.63
C GLU A 146 -2.53 36.30 -8.96
N ASN A 147 -3.37 37.10 -8.30
CA ASN A 147 -3.54 38.51 -8.63
C ASN A 147 -2.40 39.40 -8.13
N ASP A 148 -1.89 39.12 -6.92
CA ASP A 148 -0.93 39.98 -6.22
C ASP A 148 0.21 39.21 -5.53
N GLY A 149 0.26 37.86 -5.68
CA GLY A 149 1.33 37.02 -5.13
C GLY A 149 1.32 36.90 -3.60
N VAL A 150 0.33 37.42 -2.90
CA VAL A 150 0.22 37.36 -1.44
C VAL A 150 0.07 35.90 -0.99
N ILE A 151 0.74 35.55 0.11
CA ILE A 151 0.61 34.23 0.74
C ILE A 151 -0.83 34.00 1.18
N MET A 152 -1.49 33.02 0.61
CA MET A 152 -2.86 32.64 0.93
C MET A 152 -2.94 31.45 1.88
N ALA A 153 -1.91 30.61 1.91
CA ALA A 153 -1.80 29.56 2.91
C ALA A 153 -0.34 29.22 3.19
N MET A 154 -0.06 28.87 4.45
CA MET A 154 1.24 28.40 4.91
C MET A 154 1.10 27.34 5.99
N LYS A 155 2.13 26.51 6.18
CA LYS A 155 2.24 25.57 7.30
C LYS A 155 3.65 25.58 7.89
N HIS A 156 3.76 25.30 9.17
CA HIS A 156 5.04 25.02 9.79
C HIS A 156 5.53 23.62 9.38
N ARG A 157 6.84 23.46 9.07
CA ARG A 157 7.40 22.19 8.55
C ARG A 157 7.35 21.06 9.56
N ASN A 158 7.59 21.36 10.83
CA ASN A 158 7.74 20.36 11.89
C ASN A 158 6.63 20.38 12.95
N LYS A 159 5.80 21.45 12.99
CA LYS A 159 4.71 21.60 13.96
C LYS A 159 3.37 21.57 13.24
N PRO A 160 2.29 21.15 13.90
CA PRO A 160 0.96 21.10 13.30
C PRO A 160 0.30 22.49 13.26
N VAL A 161 1.00 23.50 12.74
CA VAL A 161 0.54 24.89 12.68
C VAL A 161 0.30 25.28 11.23
N PHE A 162 -0.93 25.72 10.93
CA PHE A 162 -1.40 26.09 9.61
C PHE A 162 -2.00 27.47 9.62
N GLY A 163 -1.84 28.24 8.56
CA GLY A 163 -2.47 29.54 8.38
C GLY A 163 -3.09 29.69 7.00
N ILE A 164 -4.29 30.24 6.94
CA ILE A 164 -4.98 30.64 5.70
C ILE A 164 -5.36 32.11 5.78
N GLN A 165 -5.03 32.90 4.76
CA GLN A 165 -5.28 34.35 4.73
C GLN A 165 -6.72 34.66 4.32
N PHE A 166 -7.36 33.80 3.56
CA PHE A 166 -8.74 33.97 3.10
C PHE A 166 -9.75 33.43 4.12
N HIS A 167 -11.03 33.72 3.89
CA HIS A 167 -12.14 33.32 4.75
C HIS A 167 -12.80 32.02 4.25
N PRO A 168 -12.53 30.86 4.84
CA PRO A 168 -13.12 29.58 4.43
C PRO A 168 -14.61 29.49 4.73
N GLU A 169 -15.09 30.27 5.71
CA GLU A 169 -16.48 30.33 6.12
C GLU A 169 -17.35 31.19 5.21
N SER A 170 -16.76 31.95 4.30
CA SER A 170 -17.51 32.79 3.35
C SER A 170 -18.22 31.92 2.31
N PHE A 171 -19.47 32.22 2.06
CA PHE A 171 -20.31 31.52 1.07
C PHE A 171 -19.67 31.47 -0.34
N PHE A 172 -18.93 32.51 -0.69
CA PHE A 172 -18.26 32.60 -2.00
C PHE A 172 -16.86 31.98 -2.04
N THR A 173 -16.35 31.43 -0.93
CA THR A 173 -15.12 30.66 -0.93
C THR A 173 -15.41 29.23 -1.39
N GLN A 174 -14.87 28.85 -2.53
CA GLN A 174 -14.97 27.47 -3.00
C GLN A 174 -14.21 26.54 -2.04
N TYR A 175 -14.80 25.39 -1.76
CA TYR A 175 -14.21 24.33 -0.91
C TYR A 175 -13.88 24.74 0.54
N GLY A 176 -14.38 25.88 1.05
CA GLY A 176 -14.05 26.36 2.40
C GLY A 176 -14.37 25.35 3.50
N LYS A 177 -15.57 24.74 3.45
CA LYS A 177 -15.97 23.68 4.39
C LYS A 177 -15.05 22.45 4.32
N LYS A 178 -14.58 22.07 3.12
CA LYS A 178 -13.67 20.94 2.92
C LYS A 178 -12.28 21.18 3.52
N ILE A 179 -11.81 22.44 3.49
CA ILE A 179 -10.53 22.83 4.11
C ILE A 179 -10.63 22.68 5.64
N ILE A 180 -11.73 23.13 6.25
CA ILE A 180 -11.98 22.95 7.69
C ILE A 180 -12.11 21.46 8.04
N GLU A 181 -12.82 20.67 7.24
CA GLU A 181 -12.91 19.21 7.41
C GLU A 181 -11.53 18.53 7.39
N ASN A 182 -10.70 18.88 6.41
CA ASN A 182 -9.35 18.35 6.29
C ASN A 182 -8.50 18.69 7.53
N PHE A 183 -8.62 19.90 8.07
CA PHE A 183 -7.92 20.31 9.30
C PHE A 183 -8.40 19.52 10.53
N ILE A 184 -9.71 19.36 10.73
CA ILE A 184 -10.28 18.61 11.86
C ILE A 184 -9.82 17.14 11.79
N ASN A 185 -9.89 16.54 10.60
CA ASN A 185 -9.47 15.14 10.40
C ASN A 185 -7.96 14.93 10.58
N TYR A 186 -7.15 15.94 10.31
CA TYR A 186 -5.72 15.89 10.57
C TYR A 186 -5.41 15.81 12.08
N GLY A 187 -6.05 16.63 12.88
CA GLY A 187 -5.86 16.59 14.33
C GLY A 187 -6.37 15.30 14.95
N LYS A 188 -7.50 14.76 14.50
CA LYS A 188 -7.99 13.45 14.91
C LYS A 188 -6.93 12.36 14.67
N LYS A 189 -6.23 12.40 13.54
CA LYS A 189 -5.12 11.47 13.23
C LYS A 189 -3.92 11.64 14.17
N ILE A 190 -3.56 12.87 14.55
CA ILE A 190 -2.44 13.12 15.48
C ILE A 190 -2.79 12.64 16.88
N ILE A 191 -3.96 12.99 17.39
CA ILE A 191 -4.39 12.62 18.75
C ILE A 191 -4.54 11.11 18.89
N LEU A 192 -5.09 10.44 17.89
CA LEU A 192 -5.13 8.99 17.83
C LEU A 192 -3.72 8.37 17.79
N LYS A 193 -2.76 9.02 17.10
CA LYS A 193 -1.35 8.57 17.09
C LYS A 193 -0.67 8.71 18.46
N GLU A 194 -0.89 9.78 19.20
CA GLU A 194 -0.28 9.95 20.53
C GLU A 194 -0.95 9.09 21.62
N LYS A 195 -2.22 8.74 21.45
CA LYS A 195 -3.01 8.01 22.47
C LYS A 195 -2.85 6.49 22.44
N LEU A 196 -2.40 5.87 21.37
CA LEU A 196 -2.49 4.41 21.18
C LEU A 196 -1.33 3.78 20.38
N VAL A 197 -0.15 4.39 20.36
CA VAL A 197 1.01 3.75 19.73
C VAL A 197 1.35 2.48 20.50
N VAL A 198 1.13 1.32 19.88
CA VAL A 198 1.56 0.05 20.44
C VAL A 198 3.08 0.01 20.50
N ASN A 199 3.60 -0.18 21.71
CA ASN A 199 5.05 -0.26 21.94
C ASN A 199 5.58 -1.63 21.46
N PHE A 200 6.39 -1.63 20.39
CA PHE A 200 7.01 -2.85 19.85
C PHE A 200 8.32 -3.26 20.56
N ALA A 201 8.84 -2.46 21.48
CA ALA A 201 10.06 -2.79 22.21
C ALA A 201 10.03 -4.15 22.93
N PRO A 202 8.94 -4.60 23.56
CA PRO A 202 8.87 -5.92 24.18
C PRO A 202 9.12 -7.07 23.17
N PHE A 203 8.56 -6.97 21.96
CA PHE A 203 8.74 -7.98 20.90
C PHE A 203 10.18 -7.98 20.37
N MET A 204 10.76 -6.79 20.19
CA MET A 204 12.17 -6.66 19.79
C MET A 204 13.10 -7.26 20.85
N LEU A 205 12.86 -7.01 22.14
CA LEU A 205 13.63 -7.58 23.25
C LEU A 205 13.48 -9.12 23.34
N LYS A 206 12.29 -9.66 23.05
CA LYS A 206 12.03 -11.10 22.96
C LYS A 206 12.92 -11.73 21.89
N LEU A 207 12.95 -11.12 20.68
CA LEU A 207 13.79 -11.56 19.56
C LEU A 207 15.29 -11.44 19.85
N GLN A 208 15.74 -10.34 20.47
CA GLN A 208 17.15 -10.16 20.85
C GLN A 208 17.62 -11.22 21.85
N LYS A 209 16.74 -11.72 22.71
CA LYS A 209 17.02 -12.83 23.64
C LYS A 209 16.98 -14.21 22.95
N GLY A 210 16.73 -14.30 21.64
CA GLY A 210 16.68 -15.54 20.89
C GLY A 210 15.35 -16.29 20.96
N PHE A 211 14.29 -15.66 21.45
CA PHE A 211 12.95 -16.26 21.47
C PHE A 211 12.16 -15.80 20.25
N PRO A 212 11.62 -16.73 19.42
CA PRO A 212 10.78 -16.36 18.28
C PRO A 212 9.45 -15.74 18.76
N LEU A 213 8.84 -14.94 17.87
CA LEU A 213 7.49 -14.45 18.10
C LEU A 213 6.46 -15.54 17.83
N ASP A 214 5.42 -15.55 18.64
CA ASP A 214 4.31 -16.50 18.57
C ASP A 214 3.02 -15.86 18.03
N SER A 215 1.92 -16.60 18.06
CA SER A 215 0.62 -16.16 17.54
C SER A 215 0.04 -14.95 18.29
N ASP A 216 0.28 -14.86 19.61
CA ASP A 216 -0.25 -13.76 20.44
C ASP A 216 0.56 -12.48 20.17
N ASP A 217 1.88 -12.58 20.04
CA ASP A 217 2.74 -11.47 19.64
C ASP A 217 2.32 -10.90 18.29
N TYR A 218 2.17 -11.77 17.28
CA TYR A 218 1.78 -11.34 15.94
C TYR A 218 0.34 -10.82 15.87
N ALA A 219 -0.56 -11.30 16.72
CA ALA A 219 -1.92 -10.75 16.80
C ALA A 219 -1.90 -9.28 17.23
N VAL A 220 -1.07 -8.93 18.21
CA VAL A 220 -0.90 -7.54 18.67
C VAL A 220 -0.24 -6.69 17.58
N ILE A 221 0.85 -7.18 16.99
CA ILE A 221 1.59 -6.46 15.94
C ILE A 221 0.71 -6.20 14.72
N CYS A 222 0.03 -7.23 14.20
CA CYS A 222 -0.82 -7.09 13.02
C CYS A 222 -2.05 -6.22 13.28
N LYS A 223 -2.61 -6.24 14.50
CA LYS A 223 -3.67 -5.31 14.90
C LYS A 223 -3.17 -3.87 14.84
N ALA A 224 -2.03 -3.58 15.44
CA ALA A 224 -1.44 -2.25 15.42
C ALA A 224 -1.17 -1.76 13.98
N LEU A 225 -0.66 -2.63 13.10
CA LEU A 225 -0.46 -2.31 11.69
C LEU A 225 -1.78 -2.03 10.96
N TYR A 226 -2.82 -2.83 11.21
CA TYR A 226 -4.14 -2.63 10.59
C TYR A 226 -4.81 -1.33 11.04
N GLU A 227 -4.69 -0.98 12.33
CA GLU A 227 -5.25 0.24 12.94
C GLU A 227 -4.33 1.46 12.76
N GLN A 228 -3.13 1.28 12.21
CA GLN A 228 -2.09 2.31 12.02
C GLN A 228 -1.59 2.91 13.36
N ASP A 229 -1.58 2.13 14.43
CA ASP A 229 -1.23 2.52 15.79
C ASP A 229 0.19 2.06 16.15
N TYR A 230 1.19 2.42 15.35
CA TYR A 230 2.58 2.01 15.54
C TYR A 230 3.57 3.15 15.29
N ASP A 231 4.74 3.07 15.93
CA ASP A 231 5.89 3.92 15.62
C ASP A 231 6.69 3.35 14.45
N ILE A 232 6.98 4.18 13.44
CA ILE A 232 7.65 3.76 12.20
C ILE A 232 9.10 3.30 12.43
N VAL A 233 9.79 3.89 13.44
CA VAL A 233 11.18 3.52 13.78
C VAL A 233 11.19 2.16 14.47
N GLN A 234 10.24 1.92 15.40
CA GLN A 234 10.07 0.63 16.05
C GLN A 234 9.66 -0.44 15.04
N LEU A 235 8.77 -0.13 14.09
CA LEU A 235 8.41 -1.06 13.02
C LEU A 235 9.61 -1.43 12.16
N ALA A 236 10.45 -0.46 11.79
CA ALA A 236 11.67 -0.74 11.02
C ALA A 236 12.62 -1.69 11.78
N GLY A 237 12.88 -1.43 13.05
CA GLY A 237 13.70 -2.30 13.91
C GLY A 237 13.09 -3.69 14.08
N LEU A 238 11.78 -3.77 14.28
CA LEU A 238 11.05 -5.04 14.42
C LEU A 238 11.11 -5.88 13.14
N LEU A 239 10.91 -5.29 11.96
CA LEU A 239 11.00 -6.00 10.68
C LEU A 239 12.38 -6.60 10.44
N VAL A 240 13.45 -5.87 10.77
CA VAL A 240 14.83 -6.39 10.69
C VAL A 240 15.00 -7.57 11.64
N LEU A 241 14.59 -7.43 12.89
CA LEU A 241 14.74 -8.49 13.90
C LEU A 241 13.90 -9.73 13.57
N ILE A 242 12.67 -9.59 13.06
CA ILE A 242 11.87 -10.74 12.59
C ILE A 242 12.62 -11.47 11.48
N SER A 243 13.16 -10.75 10.51
CA SER A 243 13.88 -11.33 9.37
C SER A 243 15.15 -12.08 9.78
N GLU A 244 15.81 -11.66 10.87
CA GLU A 244 17.05 -12.26 11.35
C GLU A 244 16.86 -13.34 12.42
N LYS A 245 15.80 -13.22 13.23
CA LYS A 245 15.68 -14.00 14.47
C LYS A 245 14.38 -14.80 14.61
N SER A 246 13.42 -14.66 13.67
CA SER A 246 12.10 -15.30 13.78
C SER A 246 11.71 -16.12 12.56
N LEU A 247 12.68 -16.53 11.74
CA LEU A 247 12.47 -17.38 10.57
C LEU A 247 12.37 -18.86 10.99
N TYR A 248 11.31 -19.19 11.73
CA TYR A 248 10.94 -20.57 12.08
C TYR A 248 9.57 -20.89 11.47
N PRO A 249 9.29 -22.14 11.07
CA PRO A 249 8.02 -22.52 10.43
C PRO A 249 6.79 -22.13 11.24
N SER A 250 6.83 -22.35 12.57
CA SER A 250 5.75 -21.97 13.47
C SER A 250 5.54 -20.47 13.57
N SER A 251 6.63 -19.70 13.65
CA SER A 251 6.59 -18.23 13.73
C SER A 251 6.11 -17.61 12.41
N LEU A 252 6.62 -18.11 11.28
CA LEU A 252 6.19 -17.65 9.95
C LEU A 252 4.72 -17.98 9.70
N THR A 253 4.26 -19.18 10.09
CA THR A 253 2.85 -19.56 10.03
C THR A 253 1.97 -18.63 10.91
N ALA A 254 2.42 -18.31 12.11
CA ALA A 254 1.70 -17.39 13.00
C ALA A 254 1.57 -15.99 12.39
N LEU A 255 2.63 -15.48 11.77
CA LEU A 255 2.60 -14.18 11.07
C LEU A 255 1.64 -14.21 9.88
N VAL A 256 1.71 -15.27 9.04
CA VAL A 256 0.78 -15.44 7.89
C VAL A 256 -0.67 -15.43 8.36
N ARG A 257 -1.01 -16.26 9.34
CA ARG A 257 -2.37 -16.35 9.90
C ARG A 257 -2.84 -15.02 10.49
N SER A 258 -1.94 -14.31 11.19
CA SER A 258 -2.26 -13.00 11.78
C SER A 258 -2.50 -11.92 10.71
N ILE A 259 -1.76 -11.92 9.61
CA ILE A 259 -2.02 -11.00 8.48
C ILE A 259 -3.33 -11.35 7.79
N LEU A 260 -3.58 -12.64 7.50
CA LEU A 260 -4.81 -13.08 6.84
C LEU A 260 -6.07 -12.76 7.65
N LYS A 261 -6.00 -12.71 8.98
CA LYS A 261 -7.10 -12.29 9.85
C LYS A 261 -7.58 -10.85 9.57
N TYR A 262 -6.70 -9.99 9.09
CA TYR A 262 -7.00 -8.59 8.73
C TYR A 262 -7.04 -8.37 7.20
N SER A 263 -7.05 -9.45 6.44
CA SER A 263 -7.15 -9.42 4.98
C SER A 263 -8.59 -9.68 4.52
N ILE A 264 -8.90 -9.24 3.31
CA ILE A 264 -10.12 -9.69 2.63
C ILE A 264 -9.85 -11.11 2.15
N THR A 265 -10.48 -12.10 2.74
CA THR A 265 -10.27 -13.52 2.42
C THR A 265 -11.41 -14.08 1.60
N TYR A 266 -11.10 -15.07 0.77
CA TYR A 266 -12.05 -15.82 -0.05
C TYR A 266 -12.07 -17.27 0.43
N ASP A 267 -13.24 -17.83 0.61
CA ASP A 267 -13.43 -19.24 0.96
C ASP A 267 -14.31 -19.93 -0.11
N ASP A 268 -13.81 -21.07 -0.60
CA ASP A 268 -14.50 -21.87 -1.61
C ASP A 268 -14.50 -23.33 -1.14
N PRO A 269 -15.62 -24.07 -1.30
CA PRO A 269 -15.66 -25.48 -0.90
C PRO A 269 -14.78 -26.40 -1.75
N SER A 270 -14.33 -25.93 -2.90
CA SER A 270 -13.51 -26.72 -3.84
C SER A 270 -12.03 -26.50 -3.60
N PRO A 271 -11.19 -27.55 -3.70
CA PRO A 271 -9.74 -27.43 -3.67
C PRO A 271 -9.23 -26.47 -4.75
N MET A 272 -8.28 -25.62 -4.39
CA MET A 272 -7.71 -24.64 -5.32
C MET A 272 -6.20 -24.77 -5.41
N PHE A 273 -5.67 -24.32 -6.54
CA PHE A 273 -4.26 -24.29 -6.87
C PHE A 273 -3.75 -22.86 -7.05
N ASP A 274 -2.53 -22.61 -6.62
CA ASP A 274 -1.79 -21.38 -6.90
C ASP A 274 -0.37 -21.70 -7.39
N ILE A 275 0.14 -20.88 -8.29
CA ILE A 275 1.53 -20.90 -8.74
C ILE A 275 2.08 -19.49 -8.73
N VAL A 276 3.09 -19.26 -7.91
CA VAL A 276 3.58 -17.90 -7.62
C VAL A 276 5.04 -17.93 -7.19
N GLY A 277 5.84 -16.99 -7.70
CA GLY A 277 7.20 -16.75 -7.22
C GLY A 277 7.26 -15.68 -6.13
N THR A 278 8.31 -15.71 -5.33
CA THR A 278 8.63 -14.64 -4.37
C THR A 278 9.01 -13.34 -5.07
N GLY A 279 9.42 -13.42 -6.33
CA GLY A 279 10.06 -12.33 -7.07
C GLY A 279 11.44 -11.99 -6.52
N GLY A 280 12.14 -11.08 -7.17
CA GLY A 280 13.45 -10.62 -6.68
C GLY A 280 14.66 -11.35 -7.27
N ASP A 281 14.45 -12.32 -8.12
CA ASP A 281 15.49 -13.07 -8.85
C ASP A 281 16.32 -12.23 -9.83
N ARG A 282 15.82 -11.05 -10.21
CA ARG A 282 16.44 -10.10 -11.15
C ARG A 282 16.69 -10.64 -12.57
N LEU A 283 16.17 -11.80 -12.92
CA LEU A 283 16.43 -12.46 -14.22
C LEU A 283 15.57 -11.92 -15.36
N LYS A 284 14.54 -11.11 -15.06
CA LYS A 284 13.67 -10.46 -16.06
C LYS A 284 13.03 -11.44 -17.06
N THR A 285 12.65 -12.61 -16.60
CA THR A 285 12.03 -13.65 -17.42
C THR A 285 10.65 -13.25 -17.94
N ILE A 286 10.14 -13.99 -18.94
CA ILE A 286 8.73 -13.91 -19.34
C ILE A 286 7.80 -14.26 -18.15
N ASN A 287 6.50 -13.96 -18.25
CA ASN A 287 5.53 -14.28 -17.18
C ASN A 287 5.17 -15.79 -17.16
N ILE A 288 6.12 -16.64 -16.74
CA ILE A 288 6.01 -18.10 -16.74
C ILE A 288 4.79 -18.55 -15.93
N SER A 289 4.74 -18.22 -14.64
CA SER A 289 3.67 -18.66 -13.74
C SER A 289 2.27 -18.19 -14.17
N THR A 290 2.17 -17.01 -14.82
CA THR A 290 0.89 -16.52 -15.36
C THR A 290 0.44 -17.36 -16.57
N THR A 291 1.36 -17.71 -17.47
CA THR A 291 1.06 -18.57 -18.62
C THR A 291 0.67 -19.98 -18.16
N VAL A 292 1.39 -20.53 -17.18
CA VAL A 292 1.09 -21.84 -16.57
C VAL A 292 -0.29 -21.87 -15.92
N ALA A 293 -0.73 -20.77 -15.30
CA ALA A 293 -2.07 -20.67 -14.71
C ALA A 293 -3.18 -20.88 -15.76
N PHE A 294 -3.04 -20.28 -16.95
CA PHE A 294 -3.97 -20.50 -18.06
C PHE A 294 -3.93 -21.95 -18.57
N ILE A 295 -2.73 -22.53 -18.71
CA ILE A 295 -2.58 -23.92 -19.13
C ILE A 295 -3.23 -24.84 -18.10
N ALA A 296 -2.93 -24.72 -16.81
CA ALA A 296 -3.52 -25.57 -15.77
C ALA A 296 -5.05 -25.47 -15.74
N ALA A 297 -5.59 -24.25 -15.83
CA ALA A 297 -7.03 -24.03 -15.87
C ALA A 297 -7.70 -24.67 -17.10
N SER A 298 -7.03 -24.71 -18.27
CA SER A 298 -7.53 -25.39 -19.45
C SER A 298 -7.68 -26.92 -19.28
N PHE A 299 -7.01 -27.49 -18.26
CA PHE A 299 -7.18 -28.90 -17.86
C PHE A 299 -8.25 -29.10 -16.78
N GLY A 300 -8.98 -28.04 -16.42
CA GLY A 300 -10.04 -28.09 -15.41
C GLY A 300 -9.57 -27.88 -13.97
N VAL A 301 -8.31 -27.51 -13.78
CA VAL A 301 -7.78 -27.14 -12.46
C VAL A 301 -8.42 -25.82 -12.03
N ARG A 302 -8.95 -25.74 -10.79
CA ARG A 302 -9.41 -24.47 -10.21
C ARG A 302 -8.20 -23.69 -9.70
N VAL A 303 -7.91 -22.56 -10.33
CA VAL A 303 -6.72 -21.75 -10.08
C VAL A 303 -7.09 -20.43 -9.41
N ALA A 304 -6.53 -20.20 -8.21
CA ALA A 304 -6.62 -18.93 -7.48
C ALA A 304 -5.24 -18.28 -7.47
N LYS A 305 -4.83 -17.70 -8.60
CA LYS A 305 -3.47 -17.16 -8.72
C LYS A 305 -3.30 -15.86 -7.95
N HIS A 306 -2.45 -15.89 -6.93
CA HIS A 306 -2.02 -14.69 -6.22
C HIS A 306 -0.90 -13.99 -6.98
N GLY A 307 -0.93 -12.66 -7.04
CA GLY A 307 0.06 -11.89 -7.77
C GLY A 307 0.11 -10.42 -7.41
N ASN A 308 1.14 -9.73 -7.93
CA ASN A 308 1.35 -8.30 -7.71
C ASN A 308 1.91 -7.65 -8.99
N ARG A 309 1.98 -6.32 -9.00
CA ARG A 309 2.77 -5.56 -9.98
C ARG A 309 4.25 -5.74 -9.71
N ALA A 310 5.07 -5.52 -10.74
CA ALA A 310 6.52 -5.59 -10.60
C ALA A 310 7.04 -4.59 -9.55
N ILE A 311 7.99 -5.07 -8.75
CA ILE A 311 8.76 -4.23 -7.83
C ILE A 311 10.21 -4.09 -8.33
N THR A 312 10.77 -5.17 -8.85
CA THR A 312 12.18 -5.28 -9.27
C THR A 312 12.35 -5.64 -10.74
N SER A 313 11.37 -6.29 -11.37
CA SER A 313 11.37 -6.68 -12.80
C SER A 313 10.71 -5.62 -13.69
N ARG A 314 10.82 -5.77 -15.03
CA ARG A 314 10.18 -4.88 -16.01
C ARG A 314 8.67 -5.06 -16.09
N SER A 315 8.15 -6.23 -15.74
CA SER A 315 6.73 -6.58 -15.79
C SER A 315 6.41 -7.62 -14.72
N GLY A 316 5.45 -7.33 -13.85
CA GLY A 316 4.86 -8.29 -12.92
C GLY A 316 3.66 -9.01 -13.53
N SER A 317 3.08 -9.96 -12.79
CA SER A 317 1.89 -10.69 -13.26
C SER A 317 0.72 -9.75 -13.58
N SER A 318 0.48 -8.75 -12.74
CA SER A 318 -0.63 -7.79 -12.94
C SER A 318 -0.40 -6.85 -14.13
N ASP A 319 0.85 -6.52 -14.47
CA ASP A 319 1.16 -5.67 -15.64
C ASP A 319 0.87 -6.44 -16.95
N ALA A 320 1.22 -7.73 -16.99
CA ALA A 320 0.88 -8.59 -18.12
C ALA A 320 -0.64 -8.81 -18.24
N LEU A 321 -1.36 -8.95 -17.12
CA LEU A 321 -2.82 -9.10 -17.12
C LEU A 321 -3.54 -7.85 -17.63
N ASP A 322 -3.08 -6.66 -17.25
CA ASP A 322 -3.61 -5.39 -17.79
C ASP A 322 -3.44 -5.34 -19.32
N ALA A 323 -2.27 -5.73 -19.84
CA ALA A 323 -1.98 -5.79 -21.29
C ALA A 323 -2.79 -6.88 -22.03
N LEU A 324 -3.18 -7.96 -21.32
CA LEU A 324 -4.06 -9.02 -21.84
C LEU A 324 -5.55 -8.60 -21.83
N GLY A 325 -5.90 -7.45 -21.25
CA GLY A 325 -7.28 -7.02 -21.05
C GLY A 325 -8.03 -7.81 -19.96
N VAL A 326 -7.30 -8.46 -19.07
CA VAL A 326 -7.84 -9.20 -17.93
C VAL A 326 -8.08 -8.25 -16.77
N PRO A 327 -9.33 -8.04 -16.32
CA PRO A 327 -9.61 -7.12 -15.23
C PRO A 327 -9.08 -7.65 -13.90
N LEU A 328 -8.42 -6.78 -13.13
CA LEU A 328 -8.06 -7.07 -11.75
C LEU A 328 -9.29 -6.81 -10.86
N LEU A 329 -9.88 -7.87 -10.33
CA LEU A 329 -11.11 -7.81 -9.54
C LEU A 329 -10.78 -7.68 -8.05
N SER A 330 -11.57 -6.87 -7.33
CA SER A 330 -11.55 -6.75 -5.86
C SER A 330 -12.84 -7.21 -5.20
N ASP A 331 -13.93 -7.33 -5.97
CA ASP A 331 -15.23 -7.80 -5.49
C ASP A 331 -15.26 -9.33 -5.45
N LEU A 332 -15.53 -9.90 -4.26
CA LEU A 332 -15.55 -11.36 -4.06
C LEU A 332 -16.69 -12.06 -4.81
N ALA A 333 -17.81 -11.38 -5.05
CA ALA A 333 -18.93 -11.97 -5.81
C ALA A 333 -18.57 -12.10 -7.29
N GLN A 334 -17.90 -11.08 -7.86
CA GLN A 334 -17.38 -11.13 -9.23
C GLN A 334 -16.30 -12.20 -9.39
N ILE A 335 -15.37 -12.30 -8.42
CA ILE A 335 -14.34 -13.34 -8.41
C ILE A 335 -14.97 -14.72 -8.35
N ARG A 336 -15.99 -14.93 -7.52
CA ARG A 336 -16.72 -16.19 -7.44
C ARG A 336 -17.38 -16.54 -8.78
N ALA A 337 -18.12 -15.60 -9.36
CA ALA A 337 -18.76 -15.80 -10.65
C ALA A 337 -17.77 -16.15 -11.76
N LEU A 338 -16.59 -15.51 -11.75
CA LEU A 338 -15.52 -15.80 -12.71
C LEU A 338 -14.93 -17.21 -12.49
N LEU A 339 -14.65 -17.60 -11.25
CA LEU A 339 -14.16 -18.94 -10.89
C LEU A 339 -15.16 -20.04 -11.24
N ASP A 340 -16.46 -19.82 -11.01
CA ASP A 340 -17.50 -20.80 -11.32
C ASP A 340 -17.67 -20.99 -12.84
N ARG A 341 -17.42 -19.95 -13.63
CA ARG A 341 -17.52 -20.00 -15.09
C ARG A 341 -16.27 -20.54 -15.77
N THR A 342 -15.10 -20.20 -15.26
CA THR A 342 -13.83 -20.43 -15.96
C THR A 342 -12.86 -21.32 -15.18
N GLY A 343 -13.02 -21.46 -13.88
CA GLY A 343 -12.05 -22.14 -13.03
C GLY A 343 -10.77 -21.33 -12.73
N LEU A 344 -10.64 -20.08 -13.20
CA LEU A 344 -9.44 -19.25 -12.99
C LEU A 344 -9.82 -17.87 -12.46
N ALA A 345 -9.13 -17.40 -11.43
CA ALA A 345 -9.16 -16.00 -11.01
C ALA A 345 -7.79 -15.52 -10.53
N PHE A 346 -7.55 -14.22 -10.72
CA PHE A 346 -6.34 -13.54 -10.26
C PHE A 346 -6.63 -12.68 -9.06
N PHE A 347 -5.89 -12.90 -7.96
CA PHE A 347 -5.99 -12.16 -6.72
C PHE A 347 -4.84 -11.16 -6.65
N HIS A 348 -5.13 -9.89 -6.91
CA HIS A 348 -4.13 -8.82 -6.86
C HIS A 348 -3.86 -8.41 -5.40
N ALA A 349 -2.70 -8.74 -4.87
CA ALA A 349 -2.33 -8.61 -3.46
C ALA A 349 -2.72 -7.26 -2.79
N PRO A 350 -2.53 -6.08 -3.42
CA PRO A 350 -2.92 -4.80 -2.82
C PRO A 350 -4.40 -4.64 -2.50
N PHE A 351 -5.28 -5.38 -3.18
CA PHE A 351 -6.72 -5.31 -2.91
C PHE A 351 -7.13 -6.09 -1.66
N PHE A 352 -6.34 -7.09 -1.27
CA PHE A 352 -6.70 -8.02 -0.21
C PHE A 352 -5.97 -7.78 1.11
N HIS A 353 -4.76 -7.18 1.08
CA HIS A 353 -3.85 -7.11 2.22
C HIS A 353 -3.51 -5.68 2.61
N LYS A 354 -4.33 -5.05 3.46
CA LYS A 354 -4.07 -3.69 3.97
C LYS A 354 -2.73 -3.59 4.72
N ILE A 355 -2.39 -4.57 5.54
CA ILE A 355 -1.15 -4.58 6.34
C ILE A 355 0.11 -4.50 5.45
N THR A 356 0.10 -5.14 4.27
CA THR A 356 1.26 -5.10 3.37
C THR A 356 1.54 -3.70 2.82
N ALA A 357 0.53 -2.86 2.70
CA ALA A 357 0.68 -1.46 2.31
C ALA A 357 1.39 -0.65 3.41
N GLU A 358 1.07 -0.90 4.69
CA GLU A 358 1.68 -0.22 5.83
C GLU A 358 3.18 -0.50 5.94
N VAL A 359 3.61 -1.73 5.70
CA VAL A 359 5.03 -2.09 5.74
C VAL A 359 5.81 -1.67 4.49
N LYS A 360 5.13 -1.33 3.40
CA LYS A 360 5.76 -0.98 2.12
C LYS A 360 6.67 0.25 2.22
N GLU A 361 6.22 1.30 2.91
CA GLU A 361 7.02 2.51 3.09
C GLU A 361 8.31 2.21 3.84
N VAL A 362 8.22 1.46 4.94
CA VAL A 362 9.37 1.07 5.76
C VAL A 362 10.36 0.24 4.94
N ARG A 363 9.88 -0.76 4.20
CA ARG A 363 10.72 -1.61 3.33
C ARG A 363 11.45 -0.78 2.26
N ASN A 364 10.75 0.16 1.62
CA ASN A 364 11.35 1.05 0.62
C ASN A 364 12.46 1.94 1.20
N ARG A 365 12.35 2.33 2.47
CA ARG A 365 13.35 3.14 3.17
C ARG A 365 14.50 2.31 3.70
N LEU A 366 14.26 1.09 4.18
CA LEU A 366 15.29 0.15 4.65
C LEU A 366 16.23 -0.31 3.52
N LYS A 367 15.71 -0.50 2.29
CA LYS A 367 16.48 -0.97 1.11
C LYS A 367 17.20 -2.30 1.30
N ILE A 368 16.74 -3.13 2.22
CA ILE A 368 17.22 -4.49 2.46
C ILE A 368 16.06 -5.49 2.35
N GLY A 369 16.37 -6.77 2.17
CA GLY A 369 15.38 -7.84 2.26
C GLY A 369 14.78 -7.93 3.65
N THR A 370 13.50 -8.27 3.72
CA THR A 370 12.78 -8.52 4.98
C THR A 370 11.96 -9.79 4.85
N VAL A 371 11.40 -10.30 5.94
CA VAL A 371 10.48 -11.45 5.91
C VAL A 371 9.40 -11.32 4.84
N PHE A 372 8.97 -10.10 4.51
CA PHE A 372 7.99 -9.85 3.45
C PHE A 372 8.48 -10.17 2.03
N ASN A 373 9.76 -10.44 1.83
CA ASN A 373 10.27 -10.89 0.54
C ASN A 373 9.86 -12.33 0.23
N ILE A 374 9.67 -13.15 1.27
CA ILE A 374 9.25 -14.56 1.13
C ILE A 374 7.75 -14.75 1.44
N MET A 375 7.09 -13.75 1.99
CA MET A 375 5.69 -13.89 2.43
C MET A 375 4.66 -13.79 1.31
N GLY A 376 4.98 -13.17 0.18
CA GLY A 376 4.02 -12.97 -0.92
C GLY A 376 3.26 -14.24 -1.30
N PRO A 377 3.93 -15.35 -1.61
CA PRO A 377 3.31 -16.64 -1.90
C PRO A 377 2.48 -17.23 -0.76
N LEU A 378 2.85 -16.96 0.49
CA LEU A 378 2.18 -17.51 1.68
C LEU A 378 0.88 -16.77 2.03
N LEU A 379 0.68 -15.58 1.48
CA LEU A 379 -0.45 -14.69 1.73
C LEU A 379 -1.56 -14.80 0.69
N ASN A 380 -1.67 -15.92 -0.05
CA ASN A 380 -2.83 -16.10 -0.92
C ASN A 380 -4.11 -15.95 -0.10
N PRO A 381 -5.04 -15.03 -0.46
CA PRO A 381 -6.24 -14.78 0.33
C PRO A 381 -7.27 -15.90 0.26
N ASN A 382 -7.07 -16.91 -0.59
CA ASN A 382 -7.95 -18.07 -0.67
C ASN A 382 -7.67 -19.06 0.46
N LEU A 383 -8.64 -19.22 1.35
CA LEU A 383 -8.52 -20.13 2.51
C LEU A 383 -8.64 -21.62 2.13
N SER A 384 -9.21 -21.91 0.97
CA SER A 384 -9.37 -23.29 0.44
C SER A 384 -8.21 -23.74 -0.42
N LEU A 385 -7.10 -22.99 -0.43
CA LEU A 385 -5.91 -23.32 -1.20
C LEU A 385 -5.30 -24.64 -0.71
N SER A 386 -5.33 -25.68 -1.53
CA SER A 386 -4.84 -27.03 -1.17
C SER A 386 -3.53 -27.41 -1.86
N ASN A 387 -3.33 -26.91 -3.08
CA ASN A 387 -2.17 -27.22 -3.90
C ASN A 387 -1.44 -25.94 -4.27
N GLN A 388 -0.11 -25.93 -4.19
CA GLN A 388 0.64 -24.70 -4.43
C GLN A 388 2.05 -24.97 -4.96
N ILE A 389 2.47 -24.22 -5.99
CA ILE A 389 3.88 -24.11 -6.37
C ILE A 389 4.38 -22.74 -5.93
N VAL A 390 5.44 -22.75 -5.13
CA VAL A 390 6.11 -21.54 -4.66
C VAL A 390 7.52 -21.49 -5.20
N GLY A 391 7.77 -20.56 -6.11
CA GLY A 391 9.12 -20.26 -6.55
C GLY A 391 9.84 -19.36 -5.54
N ASN A 392 11.12 -19.63 -5.30
CA ASN A 392 11.91 -18.86 -4.34
C ASN A 392 13.34 -18.68 -4.85
N TYR A 393 13.87 -17.45 -4.76
CA TYR A 393 15.22 -17.11 -5.21
C TYR A 393 16.31 -17.31 -4.15
N LEU A 394 15.95 -17.69 -2.91
CA LEU A 394 16.86 -17.92 -1.78
C LEU A 394 16.86 -19.39 -1.39
N GLU A 395 17.90 -20.12 -1.75
CA GLU A 395 18.01 -21.57 -1.47
C GLU A 395 17.79 -21.91 0.01
N GLU A 396 18.38 -21.12 0.91
CA GLU A 396 18.40 -21.36 2.36
C GLU A 396 17.03 -21.32 3.04
N VAL A 397 16.00 -20.74 2.39
CA VAL A 397 14.65 -20.66 2.98
C VAL A 397 13.66 -21.64 2.34
N ASN A 398 14.07 -22.45 1.38
CA ASN A 398 13.19 -23.44 0.73
C ASN A 398 12.54 -24.40 1.73
N GLY A 399 13.33 -25.02 2.61
CA GLY A 399 12.82 -25.92 3.65
C GLY A 399 11.86 -25.21 4.62
N LEU A 400 12.19 -23.98 5.04
CA LEU A 400 11.34 -23.16 5.89
C LEU A 400 9.95 -22.91 5.23
N ILE A 401 9.94 -22.57 3.95
CA ILE A 401 8.69 -22.33 3.20
C ILE A 401 7.89 -23.63 3.10
N ALA A 402 8.55 -24.77 2.79
CA ALA A 402 7.88 -26.05 2.68
C ALA A 402 7.23 -26.50 4.00
N GLU A 403 7.94 -26.40 5.12
CA GLU A 403 7.39 -26.69 6.44
C GLU A 403 6.22 -25.74 6.78
N THR A 404 6.35 -24.46 6.44
CA THR A 404 5.27 -23.47 6.65
C THR A 404 4.03 -23.84 5.83
N LEU A 405 4.16 -24.21 4.57
CA LEU A 405 3.05 -24.65 3.71
C LEU A 405 2.38 -25.92 4.25
N MET A 406 3.15 -26.86 4.78
CA MET A 406 2.61 -28.05 5.45
C MET A 406 1.78 -27.69 6.68
N ILE A 407 2.26 -26.78 7.54
CA ILE A 407 1.53 -26.30 8.72
C ILE A 407 0.29 -25.48 8.33
N LEU A 408 0.34 -24.75 7.20
CA LEU A 408 -0.81 -24.04 6.64
C LEU A 408 -1.87 -24.97 6.03
N GLY A 409 -1.58 -26.29 5.94
CA GLY A 409 -2.53 -27.30 5.48
C GLY A 409 -2.54 -27.54 3.98
N ARG A 410 -1.45 -27.19 3.24
CA ARG A 410 -1.32 -27.58 1.84
C ARG A 410 -1.20 -29.11 1.74
N LYS A 411 -2.02 -29.71 0.88
CA LYS A 411 -2.02 -31.18 0.66
C LYS A 411 -0.86 -31.61 -0.22
N HIS A 412 -0.64 -30.84 -1.29
CA HIS A 412 0.46 -31.06 -2.20
C HIS A 412 1.07 -29.70 -2.57
N ALA A 413 2.33 -29.47 -2.24
CA ALA A 413 3.02 -28.23 -2.60
C ALA A 413 4.45 -28.50 -3.03
N LEU A 414 4.95 -27.68 -3.95
CA LEU A 414 6.33 -27.70 -4.41
C LEU A 414 6.95 -26.33 -4.11
N VAL A 415 8.02 -26.32 -3.32
CA VAL A 415 8.87 -25.14 -3.16
C VAL A 415 10.08 -25.32 -4.05
N VAL A 416 10.22 -24.47 -5.06
CA VAL A 416 11.22 -24.65 -6.12
C VAL A 416 12.23 -23.51 -6.11
N HIS A 417 13.50 -23.85 -6.34
CA HIS A 417 14.60 -22.91 -6.46
C HIS A 417 15.52 -23.37 -7.60
N GLY A 418 15.57 -22.59 -8.68
CA GLY A 418 16.57 -22.79 -9.73
C GLY A 418 17.98 -22.51 -9.19
N MET A 419 18.92 -23.41 -9.40
CA MET A 419 20.31 -23.24 -8.92
C MET A 419 21.03 -22.08 -9.59
N ASP A 420 20.43 -21.51 -10.62
CA ASP A 420 20.79 -20.23 -11.28
C ASP A 420 20.19 -18.99 -10.60
N GLY A 421 19.47 -19.17 -9.48
CA GLY A 421 18.82 -18.11 -8.72
C GLY A 421 17.38 -17.81 -9.16
N MET A 422 16.81 -18.59 -10.07
CA MET A 422 15.44 -18.42 -10.58
C MET A 422 14.40 -18.83 -9.53
N ASP A 423 13.32 -18.08 -9.41
CA ASP A 423 12.15 -18.44 -8.59
C ASP A 423 11.07 -19.20 -9.38
N GLU A 424 11.51 -20.08 -10.30
CA GLU A 424 10.72 -20.99 -11.13
C GLU A 424 11.48 -22.31 -11.30
N ILE A 425 10.87 -23.32 -11.92
CA ILE A 425 11.61 -24.50 -12.37
C ILE A 425 12.46 -24.10 -13.57
N SER A 426 13.78 -24.10 -13.38
CA SER A 426 14.72 -23.57 -14.35
C SER A 426 14.85 -24.44 -15.59
N LEU A 427 14.96 -23.79 -16.76
CA LEU A 427 15.42 -24.42 -18.01
C LEU A 427 16.94 -24.24 -18.21
N CYS A 428 17.57 -23.38 -17.40
CA CYS A 428 18.98 -23.02 -17.55
C CYS A 428 19.90 -23.83 -16.65
N ASP A 429 19.39 -24.31 -15.51
CA ASP A 429 20.16 -25.10 -14.55
C ASP A 429 19.29 -26.17 -13.85
N GLU A 430 19.86 -26.86 -12.88
CA GLU A 430 19.10 -27.73 -11.97
C GLU A 430 18.13 -26.92 -11.12
N THR A 431 17.06 -27.56 -10.66
CA THR A 431 16.12 -26.99 -9.71
C THR A 431 16.06 -27.85 -8.46
N LEU A 432 16.28 -27.22 -7.29
CA LEU A 432 16.03 -27.81 -5.99
C LEU A 432 14.54 -27.74 -5.68
N ILE A 433 13.94 -28.84 -5.31
CA ILE A 433 12.53 -28.97 -4.96
C ILE A 433 12.38 -29.52 -3.55
N HIS A 434 11.59 -28.83 -2.72
CA HIS A 434 11.04 -29.38 -1.49
C HIS A 434 9.56 -29.66 -1.73
N GLU A 435 9.21 -30.92 -1.86
CA GLU A 435 7.83 -31.36 -2.09
C GLU A 435 7.12 -31.70 -0.79
N VAL A 436 6.05 -31.03 -0.52
CA VAL A 436 5.09 -31.35 0.55
C VAL A 436 4.00 -32.23 -0.02
N LYS A 437 3.91 -33.47 0.42
CA LYS A 437 2.85 -34.40 0.00
C LYS A 437 2.56 -35.39 1.13
N ASP A 438 1.28 -35.67 1.38
CA ASP A 438 0.83 -36.61 2.40
C ASP A 438 1.44 -36.38 3.79
N GLY A 439 1.61 -35.11 4.18
CA GLY A 439 2.19 -34.72 5.47
C GLY A 439 3.69 -34.98 5.61
N LYS A 440 4.39 -35.18 4.50
CA LYS A 440 5.85 -35.39 4.45
C LYS A 440 6.47 -34.33 3.56
N ILE A 441 7.75 -34.06 3.80
CA ILE A 441 8.57 -33.24 2.93
C ILE A 441 9.67 -34.12 2.34
N LEU A 442 9.77 -34.08 1.01
CA LEU A 442 10.84 -34.75 0.25
C LEU A 442 11.67 -33.69 -0.47
N GLU A 443 12.98 -33.74 -0.29
CA GLU A 443 13.94 -32.91 -1.02
C GLU A 443 14.57 -33.70 -2.16
N TYR A 444 14.55 -33.09 -3.34
CA TYR A 444 15.23 -33.65 -4.52
C TYR A 444 15.59 -32.58 -5.54
N ARG A 445 16.43 -32.94 -6.52
CA ARG A 445 16.78 -32.07 -7.64
C ARG A 445 16.30 -32.64 -8.95
N VAL A 446 15.94 -31.76 -9.85
CA VAL A 446 15.60 -32.11 -11.23
C VAL A 446 16.40 -31.23 -12.19
N ASN A 447 16.61 -31.73 -13.39
CA ASN A 447 17.21 -30.98 -14.48
C ASN A 447 16.35 -31.09 -15.75
N PRO A 448 16.42 -30.11 -16.67
CA PRO A 448 15.58 -30.07 -17.87
C PRO A 448 15.74 -31.30 -18.77
N GLU A 449 16.93 -31.85 -18.83
CA GLU A 449 17.26 -33.00 -19.70
C GLU A 449 16.52 -34.28 -19.30
N GLN A 450 16.19 -34.45 -18.02
CA GLN A 450 15.36 -35.58 -17.54
C GLN A 450 13.96 -35.60 -18.18
N PHE A 451 13.48 -34.43 -18.62
CA PHE A 451 12.19 -34.27 -19.28
C PHE A 451 12.33 -34.07 -20.80
N GLY A 452 13.55 -34.27 -21.35
CA GLY A 452 13.83 -34.12 -22.77
C GLY A 452 13.80 -32.69 -23.28
N PHE A 453 14.22 -31.72 -22.45
CA PHE A 453 14.49 -30.34 -22.86
C PHE A 453 16.01 -30.13 -22.91
N ALA A 454 16.45 -29.27 -23.82
CA ALA A 454 17.82 -28.77 -23.83
C ALA A 454 17.95 -27.61 -22.84
N ARG A 455 19.12 -27.51 -22.19
CA ARG A 455 19.40 -26.30 -21.39
C ARG A 455 19.44 -25.06 -22.26
N ALA A 456 18.93 -23.98 -21.73
CA ALA A 456 18.92 -22.66 -22.35
C ALA A 456 19.87 -21.69 -21.62
N PHE A 457 20.06 -20.51 -22.18
CA PHE A 457 20.70 -19.39 -21.51
C PHE A 457 19.64 -18.42 -21.01
N HIS A 458 19.95 -17.65 -19.95
CA HIS A 458 19.00 -16.69 -19.40
C HIS A 458 18.49 -15.68 -20.44
N GLY A 459 19.35 -15.26 -21.38
CA GLY A 459 18.96 -14.36 -22.49
C GLY A 459 17.88 -14.95 -23.40
N ASP A 460 17.79 -16.27 -23.52
CA ASP A 460 16.81 -16.95 -24.39
C ASP A 460 15.39 -16.93 -23.80
N ILE A 461 15.28 -16.74 -22.48
CA ILE A 461 14.01 -16.70 -21.73
C ILE A 461 13.67 -15.30 -21.20
N GLU A 462 14.47 -14.28 -21.57
CA GLU A 462 14.23 -12.89 -21.15
C GLU A 462 12.91 -12.36 -21.73
N GLY A 463 12.11 -11.73 -20.88
CA GLY A 463 10.87 -11.04 -21.21
C GLY A 463 11.08 -9.56 -21.54
N GLY A 464 9.98 -8.87 -21.75
CA GLY A 464 9.92 -7.44 -22.00
C GLY A 464 9.07 -6.69 -20.96
N ASP A 465 8.44 -5.64 -21.43
CA ASP A 465 7.37 -4.96 -20.69
C ASP A 465 6.07 -5.78 -20.68
N GLY A 466 5.01 -5.21 -20.10
CA GLY A 466 3.72 -5.91 -20.00
C GLY A 466 3.13 -6.31 -21.34
N GLU A 467 3.24 -5.45 -22.35
CA GLU A 467 2.70 -5.70 -23.70
C GLU A 467 3.48 -6.81 -24.41
N ALA A 468 4.82 -6.74 -24.39
CA ALA A 468 5.67 -7.78 -24.97
C ALA A 468 5.43 -9.14 -24.32
N ASN A 469 5.32 -9.19 -22.99
CA ASN A 469 5.07 -10.43 -22.26
C ASN A 469 3.64 -10.98 -22.49
N ALA A 470 2.65 -10.10 -22.63
CA ALA A 470 1.30 -10.50 -23.02
C ALA A 470 1.27 -11.15 -24.41
N GLU A 471 2.02 -10.60 -25.37
CA GLU A 471 2.11 -11.17 -26.71
C GLU A 471 2.82 -12.53 -26.71
N ILE A 472 3.93 -12.65 -25.96
CA ILE A 472 4.63 -13.94 -25.80
C ILE A 472 3.68 -15.01 -25.20
N LEU A 473 2.91 -14.65 -24.16
CA LEU A 473 1.91 -15.54 -23.56
C LEU A 473 0.89 -16.04 -24.61
N LYS A 474 0.32 -15.12 -25.40
CA LYS A 474 -0.63 -15.46 -26.45
C LYS A 474 -0.03 -16.43 -27.48
N GLN A 475 1.19 -16.15 -27.94
CA GLN A 475 1.89 -17.00 -28.92
C GLN A 475 2.16 -18.41 -28.36
N ILE A 476 2.51 -18.53 -27.05
CA ILE A 476 2.66 -19.82 -26.39
C ILE A 476 1.33 -20.58 -26.35
N LEU A 477 0.23 -19.93 -25.90
CA LEU A 477 -1.06 -20.59 -25.80
C LEU A 477 -1.65 -20.99 -27.17
N LYS A 478 -1.28 -20.30 -28.25
CA LYS A 478 -1.63 -20.65 -29.63
C LYS A 478 -0.75 -21.74 -30.23
N GLY A 479 0.42 -22.02 -29.64
CA GLY A 479 1.44 -22.89 -30.23
C GLY A 479 2.19 -22.27 -31.40
N GLU A 480 2.22 -20.94 -31.49
CA GLU A 480 2.91 -20.17 -32.53
C GLU A 480 4.39 -19.92 -32.15
N LEU A 481 4.76 -20.09 -30.88
CA LEU A 481 6.11 -19.93 -30.38
C LEU A 481 6.76 -21.29 -30.13
N SER A 482 8.06 -21.39 -30.40
CA SER A 482 8.89 -22.58 -30.10
C SER A 482 10.22 -22.13 -29.48
N GLY A 483 10.99 -23.09 -28.93
CA GLY A 483 12.27 -22.83 -28.29
C GLY A 483 12.17 -22.46 -26.81
N PRO A 484 13.23 -21.89 -26.21
CA PRO A 484 13.39 -21.82 -24.75
C PRO A 484 12.24 -21.18 -23.98
N LYS A 485 11.60 -20.11 -24.50
CA LYS A 485 10.46 -19.47 -23.86
C LYS A 485 9.22 -20.37 -23.81
N PHE A 486 9.01 -21.18 -24.85
CA PHE A 486 7.97 -22.19 -24.87
C PHE A 486 8.30 -23.34 -23.94
N ASP A 487 9.54 -23.84 -24.02
CA ASP A 487 10.02 -25.01 -23.28
C ASP A 487 9.96 -24.79 -21.76
N ILE A 488 10.36 -23.60 -21.25
CA ILE A 488 10.28 -23.31 -19.81
C ILE A 488 8.84 -23.25 -19.31
N VAL A 489 7.91 -22.75 -20.12
CA VAL A 489 6.49 -22.74 -19.75
C VAL A 489 5.94 -24.17 -19.72
N VAL A 490 6.25 -25.00 -20.72
CA VAL A 490 5.84 -26.40 -20.74
C VAL A 490 6.42 -27.15 -19.54
N LEU A 491 7.71 -26.95 -19.23
CA LEU A 491 8.38 -27.57 -18.08
C LEU A 491 7.67 -27.20 -16.76
N ASN A 492 7.39 -25.93 -16.51
CA ASN A 492 6.67 -25.49 -15.31
C ASN A 492 5.21 -25.98 -15.27
N ALA A 493 4.53 -26.03 -16.44
CA ALA A 493 3.17 -26.57 -16.54
C ALA A 493 3.10 -28.07 -16.24
N MET A 494 4.15 -28.84 -16.56
CA MET A 494 4.22 -30.28 -16.21
C MET A 494 4.16 -30.46 -14.69
N PHE A 495 4.88 -29.67 -13.93
CA PHE A 495 4.87 -29.73 -12.47
C PHE A 495 3.57 -29.17 -11.88
N ALA A 496 2.92 -28.20 -12.55
CA ALA A 496 1.62 -27.70 -12.13
C ALA A 496 0.53 -28.79 -12.24
N LEU A 497 0.50 -29.55 -13.35
CA LEU A 497 -0.44 -30.65 -13.51
C LEU A 497 -0.14 -31.82 -12.55
N TYR A 498 1.12 -32.06 -12.24
CA TYR A 498 1.53 -33.03 -11.21
C TYR A 498 1.12 -32.58 -9.80
N CYS A 499 1.40 -31.34 -9.45
CA CYS A 499 1.05 -30.77 -8.14
C CYS A 499 -0.45 -30.75 -7.88
N THR A 500 -1.27 -30.77 -8.95
CA THR A 500 -2.74 -30.77 -8.89
C THR A 500 -3.37 -32.16 -9.10
N ASP A 501 -2.54 -33.20 -9.08
CA ASP A 501 -2.93 -34.62 -9.23
C ASP A 501 -3.71 -34.91 -10.56
N VAL A 502 -3.53 -34.07 -11.60
CA VAL A 502 -4.03 -34.34 -12.96
C VAL A 502 -3.25 -35.49 -13.59
N VAL A 503 -1.98 -35.61 -13.23
CA VAL A 503 -1.07 -36.70 -13.64
C VAL A 503 -0.33 -37.24 -12.42
N SER A 504 0.19 -38.48 -12.53
CA SER A 504 0.92 -39.18 -11.45
C SER A 504 2.41 -38.77 -11.40
N SER A 505 2.94 -38.23 -12.48
CA SER A 505 4.32 -37.73 -12.57
C SER A 505 4.42 -36.54 -13.53
N PRO A 506 5.41 -35.66 -13.34
CA PRO A 506 5.57 -34.52 -14.27
C PRO A 506 5.78 -34.98 -15.73
N ALA A 507 6.49 -36.11 -15.96
CA ALA A 507 6.77 -36.59 -17.31
C ALA A 507 5.52 -36.98 -18.10
N GLU A 508 4.49 -37.48 -17.43
CA GLU A 508 3.20 -37.81 -18.06
C GLU A 508 2.44 -36.57 -18.58
N ALA A 509 2.69 -35.40 -17.99
CA ALA A 509 2.02 -34.15 -18.39
C ALA A 509 2.52 -33.62 -19.74
N LYS A 510 3.80 -33.85 -20.10
CA LYS A 510 4.39 -33.25 -21.31
C LYS A 510 3.58 -33.51 -22.58
N PRO A 511 3.29 -34.77 -22.96
CA PRO A 511 2.52 -35.05 -24.18
C PRO A 511 1.10 -34.45 -24.13
N LEU A 512 0.47 -34.43 -22.96
CA LEU A 512 -0.87 -33.85 -22.78
C LEU A 512 -0.88 -32.34 -23.01
N ILE A 513 0.12 -31.63 -22.45
CA ILE A 513 0.25 -30.17 -22.63
C ILE A 513 0.53 -29.83 -24.09
N LEU A 514 1.45 -30.55 -24.74
CA LEU A 514 1.75 -30.33 -26.15
C LEU A 514 0.55 -30.56 -27.05
N GLU A 515 -0.24 -31.60 -26.78
CA GLU A 515 -1.47 -31.86 -27.52
C GLU A 515 -2.55 -30.80 -27.26
N ALA A 516 -2.71 -30.34 -26.01
CA ALA A 516 -3.66 -29.29 -25.68
C ALA A 516 -3.33 -27.95 -26.37
N ILE A 517 -2.05 -27.61 -26.47
CA ILE A 517 -1.60 -26.43 -27.19
C ILE A 517 -1.82 -26.62 -28.70
N LYS A 518 -1.40 -27.75 -29.25
CA LYS A 518 -1.51 -28.06 -30.68
C LYS A 518 -2.95 -28.11 -31.17
N SER A 519 -3.86 -28.67 -30.36
CA SER A 519 -5.29 -28.73 -30.68
C SER A 519 -6.02 -27.38 -30.53
N GLY A 520 -5.35 -26.36 -29.98
CA GLY A 520 -5.94 -25.05 -29.70
C GLY A 520 -6.75 -24.97 -28.40
N LYS A 521 -6.81 -26.04 -27.59
CA LYS A 521 -7.57 -26.08 -26.33
C LYS A 521 -7.14 -24.98 -25.35
N THR A 522 -5.84 -24.71 -25.23
CA THR A 522 -5.30 -23.66 -24.34
C THR A 522 -5.65 -22.27 -24.84
N TRP A 523 -5.66 -22.06 -26.16
CA TRP A 523 -6.06 -20.80 -26.77
C TRP A 523 -7.58 -20.56 -26.65
N GLU A 524 -8.39 -21.56 -26.94
CA GLU A 524 -9.85 -21.47 -26.74
C GLU A 524 -10.23 -21.15 -25.30
N PHE A 525 -9.53 -21.75 -24.32
CA PHE A 525 -9.70 -21.43 -22.92
C PHE A 525 -9.41 -19.95 -22.64
N TYR A 526 -8.28 -19.43 -23.16
CA TYR A 526 -7.89 -18.04 -22.99
C TYR A 526 -8.91 -17.09 -23.63
N GLU A 527 -9.36 -17.34 -24.86
CA GLU A 527 -10.37 -16.51 -25.53
C GLU A 527 -11.69 -16.48 -24.77
N ASN A 528 -12.13 -17.64 -24.30
CA ASN A 528 -13.33 -17.75 -23.45
C ASN A 528 -13.17 -16.99 -22.14
N TYR A 529 -11.99 -17.06 -21.51
CA TYR A 529 -11.70 -16.35 -20.27
C TYR A 529 -11.74 -14.82 -20.46
N VAL A 530 -11.07 -14.28 -21.45
CA VAL A 530 -11.05 -12.85 -21.74
C VAL A 530 -12.41 -12.35 -22.28
N GLY A 531 -13.14 -13.21 -23.00
CA GLY A 531 -14.47 -12.91 -23.51
C GLY A 531 -15.55 -12.82 -22.42
N VAL A 532 -15.27 -13.35 -21.23
CA VAL A 532 -16.14 -13.22 -20.04
C VAL A 532 -16.00 -11.79 -19.49
N ARG A 533 -16.83 -10.88 -20.02
CA ARG A 533 -16.97 -9.56 -19.41
C ARG A 533 -17.61 -9.73 -18.02
N ALA A 534 -16.92 -9.22 -16.98
CA ALA A 534 -17.42 -9.19 -15.62
C ALA A 534 -18.67 -8.31 -15.51
#